data_3f6c4e450af84c5805e750cbd191bb1b
#
_entry.id   3f6c4e450af84c5805e750cbd191bb1b
#
_cell.length_a   1.000
_cell.length_b   1.000
_cell.length_c   1.000
_cell.angle_alpha   90.00
_cell.angle_beta   90.00
_cell.angle_gamma   90.00
#
_symmetry.space_group_name_H-M   'P 1'
#
loop_
_entity.id
_entity.type
_entity.pdbx_description
1 polymer ?
#
loop_
_entity_poly.entity_id
_entity_poly.type
_entity_poly.pdbx_seq_one_letter_code
_entity_poly.pdbx_strand_id
1 'polypeptide(L)'
;MSISYTLDKRCTEILNIVMYTTGYLKIQDLADDLEVSKRSVYYDISKINEWLIDNGIDPIIQERGKGIILHKEQVQAIQKTLNQTKKKSILVFTPEERQRIEICSIIVRNHPLYIEDFMDICQVSRNTIINDLKSVDTFLENYALQLIYNIKDGYRINGDIIKKRAVFFMLFPSLWHYYENHVIETFDAQKVYDILNFLKKIESELNAEYVSGILPALAVFLSTIQNRNDDISFSDMDEEEIVETNEYHLVNKYFSSLKDYEKIYIALHLLGSRLQTIPVNVMKKEDKTYEIAKSLVHEFERISYIFYDREEELINAINAHLKTSLYRFKYGIQLGNPMLDNIKTEYEELFELTKRACKILENDLDSLISDAEVAYLTLHFGAFMPTQKSNKHAFRIMIICPNGIGTGNMLRQEVSTLVPQATEIKNLPLSSYEPEHDYDVVISTVMLPNEQKLIMVHPILTDQDRVAILRNLTVNNFGHRHIFK
;
A
#
# COMPACT_ATOMS: atom_id res chain seq x y z
N MET A 1 22.64 -28.20 -29.97
CA MET A 1 22.16 -27.56 -28.74
C MET A 1 21.21 -26.45 -29.20
N SER A 2 19.90 -26.68 -29.13
CA SER A 2 18.90 -25.67 -29.45
C SER A 2 18.86 -24.66 -28.31
N ILE A 3 19.10 -23.40 -28.62
CA ILE A 3 18.93 -22.30 -27.71
C ILE A 3 17.42 -22.18 -27.49
N SER A 4 16.93 -22.59 -26.31
CA SER A 4 15.53 -22.41 -25.94
C SER A 4 15.25 -20.90 -25.82
N TYR A 5 14.50 -20.37 -26.76
CA TYR A 5 14.06 -18.97 -26.72
C TYR A 5 13.07 -18.77 -25.59
N THR A 6 13.37 -17.86 -24.67
CA THR A 6 12.42 -17.37 -23.68
C THR A 6 11.69 -16.15 -24.23
N LEU A 7 10.36 -16.12 -24.07
CA LEU A 7 9.54 -14.97 -24.45
C LEU A 7 9.85 -13.80 -23.52
N ASP A 8 10.11 -12.62 -24.08
CA ASP A 8 10.20 -11.39 -23.29
C ASP A 8 8.84 -10.97 -22.72
N LYS A 9 8.83 -9.97 -21.82
CA LYS A 9 7.62 -9.52 -21.10
C LYS A 9 6.49 -9.18 -22.06
N ARG A 10 6.78 -8.42 -23.14
CA ARG A 10 5.75 -7.99 -24.09
C ARG A 10 5.21 -9.16 -24.94
N CYS A 11 6.07 -10.06 -25.37
CA CYS A 11 5.66 -11.29 -26.04
C CYS A 11 4.78 -12.18 -25.16
N THR A 12 5.10 -12.28 -23.85
CA THR A 12 4.29 -13.00 -22.87
C THR A 12 2.94 -12.35 -22.66
N GLU A 13 2.88 -11.03 -22.62
CA GLU A 13 1.65 -10.26 -22.50
C GLU A 13 0.75 -10.43 -23.72
N ILE A 14 1.30 -10.31 -24.93
CA ILE A 14 0.58 -10.59 -26.19
C ILE A 14 0.04 -12.02 -26.20
N LEU A 15 0.86 -13.00 -25.84
CA LEU A 15 0.45 -14.41 -25.81
C LEU A 15 -0.73 -14.61 -24.84
N ASN A 16 -0.68 -14.02 -23.65
CA ASN A 16 -1.76 -14.06 -22.68
C ASN A 16 -3.05 -13.42 -23.24
N ILE A 17 -2.97 -12.23 -23.83
CA ILE A 17 -4.14 -11.57 -24.42
C ILE A 17 -4.78 -12.48 -25.46
N VAL A 18 -3.99 -13.06 -26.39
CA VAL A 18 -4.50 -13.94 -27.43
C VAL A 18 -5.10 -15.24 -26.88
N MET A 19 -4.51 -15.81 -25.81
CA MET A 19 -5.01 -17.04 -25.16
C MET A 19 -6.38 -16.84 -24.49
N TYR A 20 -6.65 -15.67 -23.93
CA TYR A 20 -7.89 -15.38 -23.21
C TYR A 20 -8.94 -14.66 -24.06
N THR A 21 -8.62 -14.27 -25.29
CA THR A 21 -9.57 -13.64 -26.21
C THR A 21 -10.44 -14.70 -26.89
N THR A 22 -11.77 -14.52 -26.81
CA THR A 22 -12.72 -15.36 -27.54
C THR A 22 -12.93 -14.80 -28.94
N GLY A 23 -12.36 -15.48 -29.95
CA GLY A 23 -12.47 -15.08 -31.35
C GLY A 23 -11.22 -14.39 -31.91
N TYR A 24 -11.37 -13.75 -33.07
CA TYR A 24 -10.25 -13.08 -33.77
C TYR A 24 -9.90 -11.73 -33.09
N LEU A 25 -8.63 -11.53 -32.82
CA LEU A 25 -8.07 -10.30 -32.27
C LEU A 25 -7.36 -9.52 -33.38
N LYS A 26 -7.72 -8.26 -33.60
CA LYS A 26 -7.07 -7.44 -34.61
C LYS A 26 -5.71 -6.95 -34.16
N ILE A 27 -4.74 -6.94 -35.07
CA ILE A 27 -3.38 -6.41 -34.80
C ILE A 27 -3.41 -4.92 -34.40
N GLN A 28 -4.39 -4.16 -34.90
CA GLN A 28 -4.54 -2.76 -34.50
C GLN A 28 -4.91 -2.64 -33.03
N ASP A 29 -5.86 -3.46 -32.57
CA ASP A 29 -6.33 -3.40 -31.18
C ASP A 29 -5.18 -3.73 -30.21
N LEU A 30 -4.36 -4.76 -30.52
CA LEU A 30 -3.13 -5.07 -29.77
C LEU A 30 -2.10 -3.93 -29.80
N ALA A 31 -1.95 -3.26 -30.93
CA ALA A 31 -1.00 -2.16 -31.07
C ALA A 31 -1.44 -0.95 -30.24
N ASP A 32 -2.73 -0.69 -30.18
CA ASP A 32 -3.33 0.41 -29.43
C ASP A 32 -3.30 0.10 -27.92
N ASP A 33 -3.67 -1.12 -27.50
CA ASP A 33 -3.66 -1.57 -26.10
C ASP A 33 -2.25 -1.56 -25.48
N LEU A 34 -1.22 -1.89 -26.27
CA LEU A 34 0.16 -1.96 -25.83
C LEU A 34 0.96 -0.68 -26.12
N GLU A 35 0.32 0.35 -26.66
CA GLU A 35 0.94 1.63 -27.07
C GLU A 35 2.18 1.46 -27.98
N VAL A 36 2.14 0.50 -28.91
CA VAL A 36 3.23 0.20 -29.82
C VAL A 36 2.79 0.23 -31.30
N SER A 37 3.76 0.25 -32.22
CA SER A 37 3.45 0.20 -33.65
C SER A 37 2.97 -1.21 -34.08
N LYS A 38 2.09 -1.30 -35.07
CA LYS A 38 1.71 -2.59 -35.72
C LYS A 38 2.93 -3.42 -36.09
N ARG A 39 3.98 -2.77 -36.59
CA ARG A 39 5.23 -3.43 -36.99
C ARG A 39 5.89 -4.13 -35.78
N SER A 40 5.85 -3.51 -34.61
CA SER A 40 6.36 -4.10 -33.38
C SER A 40 5.53 -5.34 -32.97
N VAL A 41 4.19 -5.25 -33.06
CA VAL A 41 3.31 -6.39 -32.78
C VAL A 41 3.58 -7.56 -33.73
N TYR A 42 3.75 -7.30 -35.04
CA TYR A 42 4.11 -8.37 -35.97
C TYR A 42 5.45 -9.02 -35.65
N TYR A 43 6.44 -8.23 -35.25
CA TYR A 43 7.74 -8.75 -34.84
C TYR A 43 7.61 -9.63 -33.60
N ASP A 44 6.82 -9.21 -32.61
CA ASP A 44 6.60 -9.98 -31.40
C ASP A 44 5.81 -11.28 -31.68
N ILE A 45 4.80 -11.24 -32.55
CA ILE A 45 4.09 -12.44 -33.01
C ILE A 45 5.03 -13.42 -33.69
N SER A 46 6.00 -12.93 -34.48
CA SER A 46 7.00 -13.79 -35.11
C SER A 46 7.84 -14.52 -34.04
N LYS A 47 8.30 -13.82 -33.02
CA LYS A 47 9.01 -14.42 -31.88
C LYS A 47 8.16 -15.43 -31.11
N ILE A 48 6.88 -15.12 -30.89
CA ILE A 48 5.93 -16.03 -30.25
C ILE A 48 5.76 -17.28 -31.09
N ASN A 49 5.64 -17.15 -32.38
CA ASN A 49 5.49 -18.29 -33.29
C ASN A 49 6.74 -19.17 -33.33
N GLU A 50 7.94 -18.59 -33.33
CA GLU A 50 9.19 -19.34 -33.19
C GLU A 50 9.20 -20.15 -31.87
N TRP A 51 8.82 -19.51 -30.76
CA TRP A 51 8.72 -20.19 -29.48
C TRP A 51 7.66 -21.31 -29.47
N LEU A 52 6.50 -21.11 -30.10
CA LEU A 52 5.47 -22.13 -30.23
C LEU A 52 5.98 -23.34 -31.02
N ILE A 53 6.64 -23.11 -32.15
CA ILE A 53 7.22 -24.16 -32.99
C ILE A 53 8.30 -24.96 -32.24
N ASP A 54 9.18 -24.28 -31.50
CA ASP A 54 10.23 -24.91 -30.70
C ASP A 54 9.66 -25.82 -29.60
N ASN A 55 8.45 -25.53 -29.13
CA ASN A 55 7.73 -26.33 -28.15
C ASN A 55 6.75 -27.33 -28.77
N GLY A 56 6.77 -27.52 -30.11
CA GLY A 56 5.92 -28.48 -30.81
C GLY A 56 4.45 -28.06 -30.88
N ILE A 57 4.18 -26.75 -30.81
CA ILE A 57 2.83 -26.17 -30.88
C ILE A 57 2.71 -25.42 -32.21
N ASP A 58 1.56 -25.53 -32.89
CA ASP A 58 1.32 -24.82 -34.14
C ASP A 58 1.34 -23.30 -33.89
N PRO A 59 1.82 -22.50 -34.89
CA PRO A 59 1.85 -21.04 -34.80
C PRO A 59 0.46 -20.41 -34.60
N ILE A 60 0.43 -19.18 -34.14
CA ILE A 60 -0.79 -18.36 -34.08
C ILE A 60 -1.40 -18.28 -35.48
N ILE A 61 -2.69 -18.57 -35.61
CA ILE A 61 -3.42 -18.52 -36.87
C ILE A 61 -3.72 -17.07 -37.21
N GLN A 62 -3.32 -16.65 -38.40
CA GLN A 62 -3.60 -15.31 -38.90
C GLN A 62 -4.50 -15.39 -40.12
N GLU A 63 -5.67 -14.75 -40.04
CA GLU A 63 -6.59 -14.63 -41.18
C GLU A 63 -6.67 -13.19 -41.68
N ARG A 64 -6.49 -13.03 -42.99
CA ARG A 64 -6.51 -11.72 -43.65
C ARG A 64 -7.87 -11.05 -43.46
N GLY A 65 -7.87 -9.85 -42.88
CA GLY A 65 -9.07 -9.04 -42.62
C GLY A 65 -9.82 -9.40 -41.31
N LYS A 66 -9.51 -10.51 -40.65
CA LYS A 66 -10.13 -10.89 -39.38
C LYS A 66 -9.20 -10.65 -38.18
N GLY A 67 -7.92 -10.98 -38.32
CA GLY A 67 -6.94 -10.85 -37.25
C GLY A 67 -6.24 -12.16 -36.91
N ILE A 68 -5.84 -12.32 -35.66
CA ILE A 68 -5.15 -13.51 -35.14
C ILE A 68 -6.02 -14.26 -34.13
N ILE A 69 -5.79 -15.59 -34.05
CA ILE A 69 -6.53 -16.46 -33.11
C ILE A 69 -5.66 -17.67 -32.71
N LEU A 70 -5.90 -18.18 -31.51
CA LEU A 70 -5.44 -19.50 -31.04
C LEU A 70 -6.65 -20.43 -30.88
N HIS A 71 -6.57 -21.64 -31.39
CA HIS A 71 -7.58 -22.66 -31.12
C HIS A 71 -7.45 -23.23 -29.71
N LYS A 72 -8.55 -23.78 -29.19
CA LYS A 72 -8.64 -24.30 -27.82
C LYS A 72 -7.55 -25.35 -27.52
N GLU A 73 -7.20 -26.17 -28.51
CA GLU A 73 -6.15 -27.20 -28.41
C GLU A 73 -4.76 -26.58 -28.27
N GLN A 74 -4.48 -25.51 -29.02
CA GLN A 74 -3.23 -24.72 -28.90
C GLN A 74 -3.14 -24.08 -27.54
N VAL A 75 -4.21 -23.45 -27.03
CA VAL A 75 -4.27 -22.83 -25.71
C VAL A 75 -3.98 -23.86 -24.60
N GLN A 76 -4.56 -25.07 -24.70
CA GLN A 76 -4.29 -26.14 -23.74
C GLN A 76 -2.83 -26.62 -23.81
N ALA A 77 -2.27 -26.76 -25.01
CA ALA A 77 -0.87 -27.13 -25.20
C ALA A 77 0.08 -26.05 -24.64
N ILE A 78 -0.21 -24.78 -24.91
CA ILE A 78 0.54 -23.63 -24.37
C ILE A 78 0.50 -23.64 -22.84
N GLN A 79 -0.69 -23.78 -22.23
CA GLN A 79 -0.84 -23.84 -20.77
C GLN A 79 -0.05 -25.01 -20.16
N LYS A 80 -0.10 -26.18 -20.80
CA LYS A 80 0.68 -27.37 -20.38
C LYS A 80 2.19 -27.09 -20.46
N THR A 81 2.64 -26.50 -21.55
CA THR A 81 4.05 -26.14 -21.79
C THR A 81 4.50 -25.08 -20.79
N LEU A 82 3.73 -24.02 -20.57
CA LEU A 82 4.02 -22.98 -19.56
C LEU A 82 4.07 -23.56 -18.15
N ASN A 83 3.19 -24.51 -17.81
CA ASN A 83 3.21 -25.21 -16.52
C ASN A 83 4.38 -26.18 -16.37
N GLN A 84 4.87 -26.77 -17.46
CA GLN A 84 6.08 -27.62 -17.47
C GLN A 84 7.36 -26.76 -17.47
N THR A 85 7.35 -25.61 -18.14
CA THR A 85 8.46 -24.67 -18.23
C THR A 85 8.60 -23.85 -16.95
N LYS A 86 7.57 -23.76 -16.08
CA LYS A 86 7.69 -23.23 -14.71
C LYS A 86 8.76 -23.93 -13.88
N LYS A 87 9.23 -25.11 -14.28
CA LYS A 87 10.42 -25.77 -13.71
C LYS A 87 11.76 -25.32 -14.29
N LYS A 88 11.79 -24.46 -15.35
CA LYS A 88 13.01 -23.95 -16.02
C LYS A 88 12.86 -22.58 -16.68
N SER A 89 11.94 -21.72 -16.23
CA SER A 89 11.95 -20.35 -16.70
C SER A 89 13.10 -19.60 -16.05
N ILE A 90 13.97 -19.01 -16.85
CA ILE A 90 14.85 -17.94 -16.39
C ILE A 90 13.91 -16.82 -15.96
N LEU A 91 13.62 -16.72 -14.67
CA LEU A 91 12.85 -15.61 -14.12
C LEU A 91 13.72 -14.37 -14.24
N VAL A 92 13.26 -13.41 -15.03
CA VAL A 92 13.90 -12.09 -15.12
C VAL A 92 13.29 -11.24 -14.03
N PHE A 93 13.99 -11.09 -12.91
CA PHE A 93 13.60 -10.18 -11.85
C PHE A 93 13.70 -8.71 -12.32
N THR A 94 12.71 -7.89 -11.96
CA THR A 94 12.81 -6.44 -12.15
C THR A 94 13.96 -5.85 -11.32
N PRO A 95 14.46 -4.65 -11.63
CA PRO A 95 15.49 -4.00 -10.80
C PRO A 95 15.08 -3.89 -9.33
N GLU A 96 13.82 -3.57 -9.04
CA GLU A 96 13.26 -3.45 -7.68
C GLU A 96 13.22 -4.81 -6.97
N GLU A 97 12.85 -5.88 -7.70
CA GLU A 97 12.85 -7.24 -7.13
C GLU A 97 14.28 -7.69 -6.82
N ARG A 98 15.23 -7.46 -7.71
CA ARG A 98 16.64 -7.79 -7.46
C ARG A 98 17.19 -7.03 -6.25
N GLN A 99 16.93 -5.73 -6.15
CA GLN A 99 17.30 -4.93 -4.98
C GLN A 99 16.77 -5.53 -3.67
N ARG A 100 15.50 -5.94 -3.64
CA ARG A 100 14.89 -6.61 -2.47
C ARG A 100 15.54 -7.95 -2.17
N ILE A 101 15.81 -8.76 -3.19
CA ILE A 101 16.50 -10.05 -3.06
C ILE A 101 17.89 -9.87 -2.48
N GLU A 102 18.66 -8.92 -3.00
CA GLU A 102 20.02 -8.62 -2.54
C GLU A 102 20.05 -8.19 -1.08
N ILE A 103 19.19 -7.23 -0.71
CA ILE A 103 19.06 -6.75 0.69
C ILE A 103 18.69 -7.89 1.62
N CYS A 104 17.61 -8.64 1.30
CA CYS A 104 17.13 -9.72 2.15
C CYS A 104 18.20 -10.83 2.28
N SER A 105 18.87 -11.20 1.19
CA SER A 105 19.93 -12.19 1.21
C SER A 105 21.12 -11.78 2.10
N ILE A 106 21.53 -10.49 2.03
CA ILE A 106 22.59 -9.98 2.91
C ILE A 106 22.16 -10.03 4.38
N ILE A 107 20.91 -9.71 4.70
CA ILE A 107 20.43 -9.70 6.08
C ILE A 107 20.38 -11.13 6.66
N VAL A 108 19.88 -12.11 5.91
CA VAL A 108 19.67 -13.50 6.42
C VAL A 108 20.82 -14.44 6.15
N ARG A 109 21.90 -14.00 5.54
CA ARG A 109 23.04 -14.83 5.13
C ARG A 109 23.65 -15.63 6.26
N ASN A 110 24.06 -16.85 5.95
CA ASN A 110 24.83 -17.74 6.82
C ASN A 110 26.32 -17.81 6.44
N HIS A 111 26.69 -17.28 5.28
CA HIS A 111 28.05 -17.24 4.73
C HIS A 111 28.32 -15.86 4.05
N PRO A 112 29.57 -15.48 3.79
CA PRO A 112 29.89 -14.30 3.02
C PRO A 112 29.20 -14.32 1.65
N LEU A 113 28.63 -13.20 1.21
CA LEU A 113 28.05 -13.03 -0.12
C LEU A 113 28.92 -12.07 -0.94
N TYR A 114 29.22 -12.47 -2.16
CA TYR A 114 30.01 -11.74 -3.14
C TYR A 114 29.16 -11.43 -4.39
N ILE A 115 29.73 -10.69 -5.34
CA ILE A 115 29.01 -10.34 -6.58
C ILE A 115 28.58 -11.59 -7.35
N GLU A 116 29.40 -12.62 -7.34
CA GLU A 116 29.16 -13.90 -8.02
C GLU A 116 27.89 -14.57 -7.47
N ASP A 117 27.69 -14.55 -6.15
CA ASP A 117 26.50 -15.13 -5.53
C ASP A 117 25.24 -14.40 -5.98
N PHE A 118 25.28 -13.06 -6.05
CA PHE A 118 24.14 -12.27 -6.55
C PHE A 118 23.89 -12.47 -8.05
N MET A 119 24.95 -12.65 -8.86
CA MET A 119 24.80 -13.00 -10.27
C MET A 119 24.07 -14.33 -10.43
N ASP A 120 24.39 -15.30 -9.58
CA ASP A 120 23.76 -16.63 -9.60
C ASP A 120 22.32 -16.59 -9.07
N ILE A 121 22.05 -15.83 -8.01
CA ILE A 121 20.68 -15.68 -7.45
C ILE A 121 19.79 -14.90 -8.43
N CYS A 122 20.24 -13.76 -8.95
CA CYS A 122 19.45 -12.88 -9.78
C CYS A 122 19.51 -13.21 -11.29
N GLN A 123 20.40 -14.12 -11.72
CA GLN A 123 20.59 -14.55 -13.10
C GLN A 123 20.89 -13.35 -14.05
N VAL A 124 21.75 -12.44 -13.63
CA VAL A 124 22.13 -11.24 -14.40
C VAL A 124 23.65 -11.04 -14.46
N SER A 125 24.08 -10.10 -15.30
CA SER A 125 25.51 -9.80 -15.48
C SER A 125 26.14 -9.13 -14.26
N ARG A 126 27.47 -9.26 -14.12
CA ARG A 126 28.26 -8.57 -13.09
C ARG A 126 28.02 -7.05 -13.08
N ASN A 127 27.95 -6.43 -14.26
CA ASN A 127 27.71 -4.98 -14.35
C ASN A 127 26.33 -4.59 -13.85
N THR A 128 25.31 -5.43 -14.09
CA THR A 128 23.96 -5.23 -13.56
C THR A 128 23.98 -5.26 -12.03
N ILE A 129 24.60 -6.28 -11.42
CA ILE A 129 24.72 -6.38 -9.95
C ILE A 129 25.45 -5.19 -9.35
N ILE A 130 26.54 -4.72 -9.98
CA ILE A 130 27.26 -3.53 -9.50
C ILE A 130 26.37 -2.28 -9.48
N ASN A 131 25.49 -2.13 -10.47
CA ASN A 131 24.55 -1.02 -10.50
C ASN A 131 23.41 -1.21 -9.48
N ASP A 132 22.90 -2.43 -9.35
CA ASP A 132 21.86 -2.76 -8.36
C ASP A 132 22.37 -2.51 -6.94
N LEU A 133 23.59 -2.92 -6.59
CA LEU A 133 24.21 -2.68 -5.27
C LEU A 133 24.41 -1.19 -4.95
N LYS A 134 24.60 -0.31 -5.95
CA LYS A 134 24.59 1.14 -5.72
C LYS A 134 23.19 1.63 -5.32
N SER A 135 22.15 1.10 -6.00
CA SER A 135 20.75 1.41 -5.66
C SER A 135 20.37 0.86 -4.27
N VAL A 136 20.89 -0.33 -3.91
CA VAL A 136 20.78 -0.90 -2.56
C VAL A 136 21.38 0.05 -1.51
N ASP A 137 22.57 0.59 -1.73
CA ASP A 137 23.22 1.51 -0.78
C ASP A 137 22.38 2.78 -0.59
N THR A 138 21.94 3.40 -1.69
CA THR A 138 21.07 4.59 -1.65
C THR A 138 19.73 4.29 -0.93
N PHE A 139 19.14 3.12 -1.15
CA PHE A 139 17.93 2.70 -0.44
C PHE A 139 18.16 2.57 1.07
N LEU A 140 19.25 1.94 1.47
CA LEU A 140 19.60 1.69 2.86
C LEU A 140 19.87 2.99 3.65
N GLU A 141 20.40 4.03 2.99
CA GLU A 141 20.62 5.36 3.60
C GLU A 141 19.32 5.96 4.16
N ASN A 142 18.16 5.73 3.51
CA ASN A 142 16.86 6.20 4.00
C ASN A 142 16.46 5.59 5.36
N TYR A 143 17.11 4.47 5.74
CA TYR A 143 16.90 3.78 7.00
C TYR A 143 18.08 3.96 7.97
N ALA A 144 19.00 4.88 7.68
CA ALA A 144 20.25 5.06 8.40
C ALA A 144 21.05 3.74 8.52
N LEU A 145 21.08 2.98 7.44
CA LEU A 145 21.86 1.77 7.22
C LEU A 145 22.85 2.03 6.08
N GLN A 146 23.92 1.25 6.01
CA GLN A 146 24.97 1.41 5.01
C GLN A 146 25.39 0.05 4.46
N LEU A 147 25.57 -0.06 3.15
CA LEU A 147 26.15 -1.22 2.52
C LEU A 147 27.69 -1.13 2.61
N ILE A 148 28.32 -2.15 3.18
CA ILE A 148 29.77 -2.23 3.27
C ILE A 148 30.27 -3.53 2.64
N TYR A 149 31.48 -3.47 2.08
CA TYR A 149 32.17 -4.63 1.49
C TYR A 149 33.54 -4.79 2.08
N ASN A 150 33.92 -6.03 2.40
CA ASN A 150 35.30 -6.40 2.61
C ASN A 150 35.61 -7.79 2.02
N ILE A 151 36.89 -8.04 1.74
CA ILE A 151 37.32 -9.27 1.05
C ILE A 151 37.00 -10.53 1.87
N LYS A 152 37.07 -10.45 3.19
CA LYS A 152 36.87 -11.62 4.07
C LYS A 152 35.39 -11.96 4.28
N ASP A 153 34.58 -10.94 4.46
CA ASP A 153 33.20 -11.09 4.91
C ASP A 153 32.16 -10.81 3.81
N GLY A 154 32.60 -10.42 2.60
CA GLY A 154 31.72 -10.05 1.49
C GLY A 154 30.91 -8.79 1.77
N TYR A 155 29.76 -8.68 1.15
CA TYR A 155 28.80 -7.60 1.37
C TYR A 155 28.07 -7.76 2.71
N ARG A 156 27.94 -6.65 3.43
CA ARG A 156 27.23 -6.55 4.72
C ARG A 156 26.45 -5.27 4.80
N ILE A 157 25.37 -5.30 5.57
CA ILE A 157 24.65 -4.08 5.97
C ILE A 157 25.13 -3.70 7.37
N ASN A 158 25.69 -2.48 7.48
CA ASN A 158 26.10 -1.89 8.76
C ASN A 158 24.98 -0.99 9.29
N GLY A 159 24.86 -0.88 10.62
CA GLY A 159 23.89 -0.06 11.31
C GLY A 159 23.12 -0.82 12.38
N ASP A 160 22.09 -0.21 12.91
CA ASP A 160 21.26 -0.73 13.97
C ASP A 160 20.56 -2.05 13.63
N ILE A 161 20.55 -3.01 14.55
CA ILE A 161 20.01 -4.35 14.30
C ILE A 161 18.48 -4.32 14.13
N ILE A 162 17.78 -3.47 14.86
CA ILE A 162 16.31 -3.34 14.79
C ILE A 162 15.93 -2.78 13.42
N LYS A 163 16.68 -1.78 12.92
CA LYS A 163 16.47 -1.22 11.57
C LYS A 163 16.72 -2.24 10.46
N LYS A 164 17.75 -3.07 10.58
CA LYS A 164 17.99 -4.18 9.61
C LYS A 164 16.84 -5.16 9.60
N ARG A 165 16.36 -5.53 10.79
CA ARG A 165 15.19 -6.42 10.94
C ARG A 165 13.94 -5.78 10.33
N ALA A 166 13.70 -4.49 10.59
CA ALA A 166 12.58 -3.74 10.03
C ALA A 166 12.60 -3.73 8.49
N VAL A 167 13.77 -3.45 7.88
CA VAL A 167 13.94 -3.51 6.42
C VAL A 167 13.68 -4.91 5.88
N PHE A 168 14.16 -5.96 6.54
CA PHE A 168 13.87 -7.33 6.14
C PHE A 168 12.38 -7.64 6.15
N PHE A 169 11.67 -7.35 7.25
CA PHE A 169 10.24 -7.61 7.36
C PHE A 169 9.38 -6.73 6.44
N MET A 170 9.89 -5.59 6.01
CA MET A 170 9.25 -4.77 4.99
C MET A 170 9.35 -5.40 3.59
N LEU A 171 10.52 -5.92 3.22
CA LEU A 171 10.79 -6.35 1.84
C LEU A 171 10.46 -7.82 1.59
N PHE A 172 10.79 -8.70 2.53
CA PHE A 172 10.72 -10.14 2.36
C PHE A 172 9.32 -10.71 2.06
N PRO A 173 8.21 -10.22 2.65
CA PRO A 173 6.87 -10.75 2.36
C PRO A 173 6.53 -10.73 0.87
N SER A 174 6.99 -9.72 0.12
CA SER A 174 6.78 -9.64 -1.33
C SER A 174 7.59 -10.65 -2.13
N LEU A 175 8.63 -11.22 -1.54
CA LEU A 175 9.53 -12.19 -2.16
C LEU A 175 9.16 -13.64 -1.85
N TRP A 176 8.30 -13.89 -0.85
CA TRP A 176 8.01 -15.22 -0.37
C TRP A 176 7.60 -16.20 -1.48
N HIS A 177 6.82 -15.76 -2.45
CA HIS A 177 6.38 -16.60 -3.56
C HIS A 177 7.53 -17.15 -4.42
N TYR A 178 8.67 -16.44 -4.50
CA TYR A 178 9.86 -16.95 -5.20
C TYR A 178 10.55 -18.08 -4.42
N TYR A 179 10.57 -17.97 -3.10
CA TYR A 179 11.14 -19.01 -2.22
C TYR A 179 10.21 -20.22 -2.11
N GLU A 180 8.92 -20.03 -1.98
CA GLU A 180 7.92 -21.08 -1.92
C GLU A 180 7.89 -21.93 -3.19
N ASN A 181 8.13 -21.32 -4.33
CA ASN A 181 8.19 -22.01 -5.62
C ASN A 181 9.60 -22.48 -5.99
N HIS A 182 10.55 -22.49 -5.05
CA HIS A 182 11.95 -22.92 -5.26
C HIS A 182 12.67 -22.18 -6.41
N VAL A 183 12.32 -20.91 -6.64
CA VAL A 183 12.99 -20.06 -7.62
C VAL A 183 14.27 -19.48 -7.02
N ILE A 184 14.24 -19.14 -5.73
CA ILE A 184 15.38 -18.67 -4.94
C ILE A 184 15.61 -19.65 -3.80
N GLU A 185 16.84 -20.13 -3.64
CA GLU A 185 17.24 -21.05 -2.59
C GLU A 185 18.44 -20.43 -1.84
N THR A 186 18.17 -19.65 -0.79
CA THR A 186 19.21 -18.97 0.01
C THR A 186 19.26 -19.41 1.47
N PHE A 187 18.35 -20.30 1.90
CA PHE A 187 18.26 -20.80 3.26
C PHE A 187 17.83 -22.28 3.31
N ASP A 188 17.98 -22.90 4.48
CA ASP A 188 17.53 -24.28 4.72
C ASP A 188 15.99 -24.33 4.72
N ALA A 189 15.45 -24.80 3.61
CA ALA A 189 14.00 -24.88 3.40
C ALA A 189 13.31 -25.75 4.46
N GLN A 190 13.90 -26.89 4.84
CA GLN A 190 13.31 -27.80 5.84
C GLN A 190 13.19 -27.09 7.19
N LYS A 191 14.25 -26.43 7.63
CA LYS A 191 14.25 -25.69 8.89
C LYS A 191 13.22 -24.56 8.90
N VAL A 192 13.09 -23.84 7.78
CA VAL A 192 12.07 -22.78 7.63
C VAL A 192 10.65 -23.37 7.70
N TYR A 193 10.38 -24.48 7.02
CA TYR A 193 9.06 -25.12 7.07
C TYR A 193 8.71 -25.65 8.46
N ASP A 194 9.67 -26.19 9.20
CA ASP A 194 9.45 -26.64 10.58
C ASP A 194 9.06 -25.47 11.50
N ILE A 195 9.78 -24.34 11.39
CA ILE A 195 9.47 -23.12 12.15
C ILE A 195 8.11 -22.55 11.72
N LEU A 196 7.83 -22.50 10.42
CA LEU A 196 6.56 -22.02 9.88
C LEU A 196 5.37 -22.84 10.41
N ASN A 197 5.53 -24.14 10.55
CA ASN A 197 4.50 -25.00 11.13
C ASN A 197 4.22 -24.66 12.61
N PHE A 198 5.24 -24.29 13.39
CA PHE A 198 5.02 -23.80 14.76
C PHE A 198 4.30 -22.45 14.77
N LEU A 199 4.70 -21.51 13.91
CA LEU A 199 4.04 -20.20 13.79
C LEU A 199 2.57 -20.33 13.36
N LYS A 200 2.25 -21.24 12.43
CA LYS A 200 0.86 -21.53 12.03
C LYS A 200 0.03 -22.14 13.16
N LYS A 201 0.64 -22.93 14.07
CA LYS A 201 -0.05 -23.40 15.27
C LYS A 201 -0.35 -22.24 16.22
N ILE A 202 0.59 -21.31 16.40
CA ILE A 202 0.38 -20.11 17.20
C ILE A 202 -0.76 -19.27 16.60
N GLU A 203 -0.75 -19.03 15.29
CA GLU A 203 -1.81 -18.33 14.55
C GLU A 203 -3.19 -18.96 14.81
N SER A 204 -3.28 -20.28 14.72
CA SER A 204 -4.50 -21.03 14.97
C SER A 204 -4.96 -20.92 16.44
N GLU A 205 -4.05 -21.05 17.42
CA GLU A 205 -4.38 -20.94 18.84
C GLU A 205 -4.79 -19.50 19.23
N LEU A 206 -4.26 -18.49 18.54
CA LEU A 206 -4.66 -17.09 18.70
C LEU A 206 -6.00 -16.77 18.02
N ASN A 207 -6.56 -17.68 17.20
CA ASN A 207 -7.67 -17.39 16.28
C ASN A 207 -7.43 -16.13 15.44
N ALA A 208 -6.20 -15.92 15.02
CA ALA A 208 -5.76 -14.80 14.19
C ALA A 208 -5.50 -15.31 12.76
N GLU A 209 -5.51 -14.39 11.80
CA GLU A 209 -5.09 -14.66 10.42
C GLU A 209 -4.18 -13.51 9.97
N TYR A 210 -2.88 -13.78 9.91
CA TYR A 210 -1.88 -12.77 9.52
C TYR A 210 -1.85 -12.56 8.01
N VAL A 211 -1.52 -11.34 7.59
CA VAL A 211 -1.32 -11.03 6.16
C VAL A 211 -0.26 -11.93 5.55
N SER A 212 -0.52 -12.39 4.33
CA SER A 212 0.37 -13.30 3.59
C SER A 212 1.83 -12.82 3.60
N GLY A 213 2.75 -13.75 3.82
CA GLY A 213 4.20 -13.47 3.86
C GLY A 213 4.76 -13.08 5.23
N ILE A 214 3.95 -12.68 6.22
CA ILE A 214 4.43 -12.31 7.56
C ILE A 214 5.01 -13.51 8.31
N LEU A 215 4.25 -14.59 8.46
CA LEU A 215 4.74 -15.80 9.14
C LEU A 215 5.92 -16.44 8.41
N PRO A 216 5.93 -16.56 7.07
CA PRO A 216 7.12 -16.96 6.32
C PRO A 216 8.34 -16.08 6.56
N ALA A 217 8.18 -14.76 6.57
CA ALA A 217 9.28 -13.84 6.87
C ALA A 217 9.86 -14.10 8.27
N LEU A 218 8.98 -14.30 9.25
CA LEU A 218 9.36 -14.64 10.62
C LEU A 218 10.09 -16.00 10.67
N ALA A 219 9.60 -17.01 9.94
CA ALA A 219 10.20 -18.34 9.88
C ALA A 219 11.62 -18.31 9.28
N VAL A 220 11.79 -17.59 8.16
CA VAL A 220 13.12 -17.41 7.53
C VAL A 220 14.05 -16.69 8.48
N PHE A 221 13.60 -15.59 9.08
CA PHE A 221 14.40 -14.85 10.04
C PHE A 221 14.84 -15.71 11.21
N LEU A 222 13.93 -16.46 11.85
CA LEU A 222 14.21 -17.36 12.99
C LEU A 222 15.16 -18.51 12.60
N SER A 223 15.09 -18.99 11.37
CA SER A 223 16.01 -20.03 10.87
C SER A 223 17.48 -19.59 10.91
N THR A 224 17.73 -18.28 10.88
CA THR A 224 19.07 -17.67 10.82
C THR A 224 19.60 -17.17 12.17
N ILE A 225 18.71 -16.91 13.15
CA ILE A 225 19.07 -16.33 14.47
C ILE A 225 19.98 -17.25 15.28
N GLN A 226 19.76 -18.56 15.27
CA GLN A 226 20.48 -19.51 16.11
C GLN A 226 22.02 -19.50 15.90
N ASN A 227 22.49 -18.88 14.82
CA ASN A 227 23.90 -18.75 14.49
C ASN A 227 24.47 -17.34 14.75
N ARG A 228 23.71 -16.45 15.39
CA ARG A 228 24.11 -15.04 15.63
C ARG A 228 24.20 -14.76 17.12
N ASN A 229 25.30 -14.13 17.53
CA ASN A 229 25.48 -13.56 18.87
C ASN A 229 25.03 -12.08 18.90
N ASP A 230 23.88 -11.79 18.32
CA ASP A 230 23.33 -10.43 18.35
C ASP A 230 22.59 -10.25 19.69
N ASP A 231 23.20 -9.56 20.63
CA ASP A 231 22.51 -9.13 21.86
C ASP A 231 21.64 -7.91 21.51
N ILE A 232 20.32 -8.09 21.56
CA ILE A 232 19.37 -6.99 21.40
C ILE A 232 19.11 -6.42 22.80
N SER A 233 19.36 -5.13 22.96
CA SER A 233 18.94 -4.38 24.12
C SER A 233 17.70 -3.56 23.75
N PHE A 234 16.61 -3.80 24.39
CA PHE A 234 15.41 -2.96 24.31
C PHE A 234 15.47 -1.95 25.48
N SER A 235 16.04 -0.77 25.24
CA SER A 235 16.43 0.17 26.30
C SER A 235 15.28 0.80 27.08
N ASP A 236 14.02 0.75 26.60
CA ASP A 236 12.87 1.38 27.26
C ASP A 236 11.61 0.52 27.13
N MET A 237 11.77 -0.80 27.08
CA MET A 237 10.65 -1.71 26.88
C MET A 237 10.06 -2.12 28.22
N ASP A 238 8.75 -2.03 28.32
CA ASP A 238 7.98 -2.68 29.39
C ASP A 238 7.87 -4.18 29.06
N GLU A 239 8.93 -4.94 29.40
CA GLU A 239 8.99 -6.37 29.13
C GLU A 239 7.87 -7.12 29.86
N GLU A 240 7.42 -6.63 31.02
CA GLU A 240 6.35 -7.24 31.82
C GLU A 240 5.03 -7.25 31.04
N GLU A 241 4.69 -6.15 30.34
CA GLU A 241 3.47 -6.09 29.50
C GLU A 241 3.47 -7.15 28.39
N ILE A 242 4.62 -7.37 27.75
CA ILE A 242 4.72 -8.33 26.65
C ILE A 242 4.68 -9.78 27.15
N VAL A 243 5.33 -10.05 28.28
CA VAL A 243 5.39 -11.38 28.88
C VAL A 243 3.99 -11.85 29.33
N GLU A 244 3.08 -10.94 29.66
CA GLU A 244 1.70 -11.26 30.04
C GLU A 244 0.79 -11.55 28.83
N THR A 245 1.25 -11.32 27.59
CA THR A 245 0.42 -11.52 26.38
C THR A 245 0.26 -13.01 26.00
N ASN A 246 -0.87 -13.35 25.38
CA ASN A 246 -1.09 -14.69 24.84
C ASN A 246 -0.04 -15.04 23.77
N GLU A 247 0.35 -14.08 22.96
CA GLU A 247 1.38 -14.22 21.92
C GLU A 247 2.70 -14.68 22.55
N TYR A 248 3.15 -14.02 23.60
CA TYR A 248 4.38 -14.43 24.31
C TYR A 248 4.26 -15.82 24.93
N HIS A 249 3.16 -16.14 25.58
CA HIS A 249 2.95 -17.47 26.18
C HIS A 249 3.02 -18.58 25.12
N LEU A 250 2.44 -18.37 23.94
CA LEU A 250 2.50 -19.32 22.86
C LEU A 250 3.90 -19.39 22.22
N VAL A 251 4.57 -18.26 22.04
CA VAL A 251 5.96 -18.22 21.59
C VAL A 251 6.85 -18.98 22.57
N ASN A 252 6.72 -18.76 23.87
CA ASN A 252 7.49 -19.47 24.88
C ASN A 252 7.21 -20.99 24.88
N LYS A 253 5.97 -21.40 24.63
CA LYS A 253 5.55 -22.81 24.49
C LYS A 253 6.24 -23.50 23.31
N TYR A 254 6.26 -22.86 22.14
CA TYR A 254 6.75 -23.48 20.89
C TYR A 254 8.24 -23.24 20.63
N PHE A 255 8.82 -22.18 21.19
CA PHE A 255 10.22 -21.77 21.00
C PHE A 255 10.97 -21.66 22.33
N SER A 256 10.75 -22.63 23.22
CA SER A 256 11.33 -22.63 24.59
C SER A 256 12.87 -22.55 24.64
N SER A 257 13.55 -23.00 23.58
CA SER A 257 15.03 -22.99 23.50
C SER A 257 15.62 -21.63 23.10
N LEU A 258 14.80 -20.68 22.66
CA LEU A 258 15.27 -19.34 22.32
C LEU A 258 15.54 -18.51 23.58
N LYS A 259 16.46 -17.55 23.48
CA LYS A 259 16.69 -16.55 24.53
C LYS A 259 15.45 -15.67 24.74
N ASP A 260 15.23 -15.16 25.93
CA ASP A 260 14.00 -14.45 26.29
C ASP A 260 13.80 -13.19 25.43
N TYR A 261 14.84 -12.43 25.15
CA TYR A 261 14.74 -11.27 24.28
C TYR A 261 14.29 -11.61 22.83
N GLU A 262 14.65 -12.80 22.31
CA GLU A 262 14.15 -13.24 21.00
C GLU A 262 12.69 -13.66 21.07
N LYS A 263 12.25 -14.28 22.16
CA LYS A 263 10.83 -14.60 22.38
C LYS A 263 9.99 -13.34 22.48
N ILE A 264 10.47 -12.32 23.20
CA ILE A 264 9.83 -11.00 23.28
C ILE A 264 9.75 -10.37 21.89
N TYR A 265 10.84 -10.41 21.13
CA TYR A 265 10.85 -9.86 19.77
C TYR A 265 9.84 -10.56 18.82
N ILE A 266 9.73 -11.89 18.89
CA ILE A 266 8.74 -12.65 18.13
C ILE A 266 7.31 -12.28 18.56
N ALA A 267 7.06 -12.22 19.87
CA ALA A 267 5.75 -11.85 20.40
C ALA A 267 5.35 -10.44 19.95
N LEU A 268 6.28 -9.49 19.99
CA LEU A 268 6.06 -8.13 19.48
C LEU A 268 5.75 -8.10 17.98
N HIS A 269 6.44 -8.93 17.19
CA HIS A 269 6.12 -9.05 15.77
C HIS A 269 4.73 -9.61 15.52
N LEU A 270 4.29 -10.59 16.31
CA LEU A 270 2.93 -11.12 16.22
C LEU A 270 1.91 -10.05 16.63
N LEU A 271 2.11 -9.38 17.77
CA LEU A 271 1.25 -8.29 18.27
C LEU A 271 1.17 -7.12 17.30
N GLY A 272 2.31 -6.71 16.73
CA GLY A 272 2.43 -5.59 15.80
C GLY A 272 2.14 -5.94 14.33
N SER A 273 1.89 -7.20 13.99
CA SER A 273 1.67 -7.61 12.60
C SER A 273 0.24 -7.37 12.16
N ARG A 274 0.09 -7.08 10.86
CA ARG A 274 -1.22 -6.87 10.25
C ARG A 274 -2.00 -8.17 10.16
N LEU A 275 -3.26 -8.11 10.55
CA LEU A 275 -4.20 -9.20 10.44
C LEU A 275 -4.99 -9.09 9.12
N GLN A 276 -5.25 -10.21 8.48
CA GLN A 276 -6.13 -10.30 7.31
C GLN A 276 -7.60 -10.31 7.74
N THR A 277 -7.87 -11.00 8.85
CA THR A 277 -9.19 -11.03 9.48
C THR A 277 -9.07 -10.64 10.95
N ILE A 278 -10.02 -9.85 11.44
CA ILE A 278 -10.03 -9.38 12.83
C ILE A 278 -10.90 -10.35 13.64
N PRO A 279 -10.36 -10.96 14.69
CA PRO A 279 -11.16 -11.79 15.59
C PRO A 279 -12.31 -10.98 16.18
N VAL A 280 -13.52 -11.52 16.13
CA VAL A 280 -14.78 -10.87 16.59
C VAL A 280 -14.68 -10.36 18.05
N ASN A 281 -13.86 -11.02 18.88
CA ASN A 281 -13.66 -10.66 20.27
C ASN A 281 -12.80 -9.40 20.50
N VAL A 282 -12.14 -8.88 19.45
CA VAL A 282 -11.26 -7.71 19.52
C VAL A 282 -12.04 -6.40 19.30
N MET A 283 -13.29 -6.45 18.86
CA MET A 283 -14.13 -5.28 18.57
C MET A 283 -15.00 -4.88 19.78
N LYS A 284 -14.42 -4.44 20.90
CA LYS A 284 -15.20 -3.81 21.95
C LYS A 284 -15.24 -2.30 21.70
N LYS A 285 -16.48 -1.72 21.68
CA LYS A 285 -16.71 -0.27 21.53
C LYS A 285 -16.21 0.59 22.71
N GLU A 286 -15.78 -0.02 23.81
CA GLU A 286 -15.30 0.65 25.02
C GLU A 286 -13.76 0.70 25.11
N ASP A 287 -13.06 0.41 24.01
CA ASP A 287 -11.60 0.37 23.94
C ASP A 287 -11.05 1.77 23.62
N LYS A 288 -10.00 2.19 24.35
CA LYS A 288 -9.27 3.45 24.12
C LYS A 288 -8.87 3.61 22.64
N THR A 289 -8.52 2.52 21.96
CA THR A 289 -8.16 2.51 20.54
C THR A 289 -9.31 2.90 19.63
N TYR A 290 -10.54 2.50 19.97
CA TYR A 290 -11.74 2.89 19.22
C TYR A 290 -11.98 4.41 19.29
N GLU A 291 -11.84 5.02 20.47
CA GLU A 291 -11.98 6.47 20.61
C GLU A 291 -10.88 7.23 19.83
N ILE A 292 -9.66 6.71 19.83
CA ILE A 292 -8.56 7.25 19.02
C ILE A 292 -8.89 7.15 17.51
N ALA A 293 -9.37 5.99 17.05
CA ALA A 293 -9.78 5.79 15.66
C ALA A 293 -10.90 6.76 15.25
N LYS A 294 -11.90 6.93 16.12
CA LYS A 294 -13.01 7.85 15.92
C LYS A 294 -12.54 9.30 15.85
N SER A 295 -11.65 9.70 16.75
CA SER A 295 -11.06 11.04 16.74
C SER A 295 -10.29 11.31 15.44
N LEU A 296 -9.53 10.31 14.95
CA LEU A 296 -8.81 10.42 13.68
C LEU A 296 -9.75 10.58 12.48
N VAL A 297 -10.86 9.81 12.43
CA VAL A 297 -11.85 9.95 11.35
C VAL A 297 -12.50 11.32 11.38
N HIS A 298 -12.94 11.78 12.54
CA HIS A 298 -13.55 13.11 12.67
C HIS A 298 -12.56 14.24 12.32
N GLU A 299 -11.29 14.11 12.71
CA GLU A 299 -10.27 15.08 12.34
C GLU A 299 -10.02 15.08 10.82
N PHE A 300 -9.97 13.91 10.18
CA PHE A 300 -9.86 13.81 8.73
C PHE A 300 -11.07 14.46 8.04
N GLU A 301 -12.30 14.15 8.46
CA GLU A 301 -13.51 14.80 7.94
C GLU A 301 -13.48 16.32 8.12
N ARG A 302 -13.00 16.79 9.28
CA ARG A 302 -12.87 18.21 9.59
C ARG A 302 -11.93 18.97 8.66
N ILE A 303 -10.78 18.35 8.30
CA ILE A 303 -9.77 19.03 7.47
C ILE A 303 -9.97 18.82 5.98
N SER A 304 -10.61 17.70 5.56
CA SER A 304 -10.83 17.34 4.17
C SER A 304 -12.19 17.80 3.64
N TYR A 305 -13.16 18.04 4.51
CA TYR A 305 -14.58 18.23 4.19
C TYR A 305 -15.21 17.03 3.44
N ILE A 306 -14.60 15.86 3.56
CA ILE A 306 -15.14 14.59 3.04
C ILE A 306 -15.82 13.89 4.20
N PHE A 307 -17.12 13.62 4.08
CA PHE A 307 -17.92 12.93 5.09
C PHE A 307 -18.24 11.52 4.60
N TYR A 308 -18.06 10.55 5.48
CA TYR A 308 -18.19 9.15 5.12
C TYR A 308 -19.58 8.60 5.42
N ASP A 309 -20.31 8.12 4.41
CA ASP A 309 -21.61 7.47 4.59
C ASP A 309 -21.52 6.20 5.47
N ARG A 310 -20.37 5.54 5.43
CA ARG A 310 -20.07 4.32 6.17
C ARG A 310 -19.05 4.61 7.28
N GLU A 311 -19.26 5.70 8.02
CA GLU A 311 -18.36 6.20 9.06
C GLU A 311 -18.02 5.14 10.11
N GLU A 312 -19.01 4.42 10.62
CA GLU A 312 -18.81 3.38 11.64
C GLU A 312 -17.94 2.21 11.13
N GLU A 313 -18.11 1.83 9.87
CA GLU A 313 -17.28 0.79 9.26
C GLU A 313 -15.84 1.26 9.07
N LEU A 314 -15.62 2.51 8.67
CA LEU A 314 -14.32 3.12 8.57
C LEU A 314 -13.63 3.20 9.94
N ILE A 315 -14.35 3.67 10.98
CA ILE A 315 -13.83 3.71 12.36
C ILE A 315 -13.39 2.31 12.80
N ASN A 316 -14.21 1.29 12.56
CA ASN A 316 -13.86 -0.09 12.90
C ASN A 316 -12.63 -0.60 12.13
N ALA A 317 -12.51 -0.29 10.84
CA ALA A 317 -11.35 -0.66 10.04
C ALA A 317 -10.06 0.02 10.54
N ILE A 318 -10.14 1.31 10.86
CA ILE A 318 -9.00 2.06 11.42
C ILE A 318 -8.68 1.58 12.84
N ASN A 319 -9.68 1.33 13.69
CA ASN A 319 -9.48 0.76 15.02
C ASN A 319 -8.71 -0.57 14.98
N ALA A 320 -9.10 -1.44 14.07
CA ALA A 320 -8.41 -2.70 13.85
C ALA A 320 -6.94 -2.52 13.43
N HIS A 321 -6.68 -1.57 12.53
CA HIS A 321 -5.33 -1.21 12.13
C HIS A 321 -4.54 -0.63 13.31
N LEU A 322 -5.11 0.30 14.08
CA LEU A 322 -4.45 0.94 15.20
C LEU A 322 -4.12 -0.03 16.34
N LYS A 323 -4.92 -1.06 16.59
CA LYS A 323 -4.63 -2.07 17.62
C LYS A 323 -3.27 -2.73 17.46
N THR A 324 -2.90 -3.04 16.24
CA THR A 324 -1.57 -3.59 15.94
C THR A 324 -0.50 -2.50 15.82
N SER A 325 -0.88 -1.32 15.32
CA SER A 325 0.04 -0.18 15.15
C SER A 325 0.52 0.40 16.49
N LEU A 326 -0.32 0.37 17.54
CA LEU A 326 0.05 0.88 18.86
C LEU A 326 1.28 0.17 19.43
N TYR A 327 1.37 -1.16 19.27
CA TYR A 327 2.57 -1.90 19.66
C TYR A 327 3.80 -1.45 18.88
N ARG A 328 3.63 -1.19 17.56
CA ARG A 328 4.70 -0.68 16.72
C ARG A 328 5.18 0.71 17.14
N PHE A 329 4.25 1.60 17.45
CA PHE A 329 4.57 2.95 17.92
C PHE A 329 5.26 2.90 19.28
N LYS A 330 4.69 2.18 20.26
CA LYS A 330 5.21 2.07 21.62
C LYS A 330 6.61 1.46 21.66
N TYR A 331 6.87 0.44 20.84
CA TYR A 331 8.12 -0.33 20.88
C TYR A 331 9.06 -0.07 19.69
N GLY A 332 8.80 0.97 18.90
CA GLY A 332 9.65 1.38 17.81
C GLY A 332 9.81 0.33 16.68
N ILE A 333 8.84 -0.60 16.55
CA ILE A 333 8.84 -1.60 15.50
C ILE A 333 8.39 -0.93 14.21
N GLN A 334 9.31 -0.66 13.30
CA GLN A 334 8.97 -0.10 12.00
C GLN A 334 8.66 -1.21 11.01
N LEU A 335 7.40 -1.37 10.66
CA LEU A 335 7.00 -2.08 9.44
C LEU A 335 6.92 -1.04 8.32
N GLY A 336 7.80 -1.15 7.32
CA GLY A 336 7.72 -0.30 6.15
C GLY A 336 6.46 -0.58 5.34
N ASN A 337 6.19 0.28 4.38
CA ASN A 337 5.11 0.09 3.41
C ASN A 337 5.72 -0.04 2.01
N PRO A 338 5.67 -1.22 1.37
CA PRO A 338 6.25 -1.40 0.03
C PRO A 338 5.54 -0.60 -1.07
N MET A 339 4.35 -0.06 -0.77
CA MET A 339 3.57 0.79 -1.69
C MET A 339 3.68 2.29 -1.34
N LEU A 340 4.56 2.68 -0.40
CA LEU A 340 4.63 4.06 0.08
C LEU A 340 4.81 5.07 -1.05
N ASP A 341 5.78 4.83 -1.94
CA ASP A 341 6.08 5.74 -3.04
C ASP A 341 4.92 5.82 -4.04
N ASN A 342 4.29 4.69 -4.35
CA ASN A 342 3.11 4.66 -5.22
C ASN A 342 1.94 5.42 -4.59
N ILE A 343 1.70 5.25 -3.28
CA ILE A 343 0.62 5.94 -2.57
C ILE A 343 0.89 7.45 -2.55
N LYS A 344 2.12 7.87 -2.29
CA LYS A 344 2.50 9.29 -2.32
C LYS A 344 2.35 9.91 -3.71
N THR A 345 2.58 9.15 -4.78
CA THR A 345 2.49 9.65 -6.16
C THR A 345 1.05 9.63 -6.67
N GLU A 346 0.34 8.50 -6.52
CA GLU A 346 -0.98 8.31 -7.11
C GLU A 346 -2.11 8.92 -6.25
N TYR A 347 -1.89 9.07 -4.93
CA TYR A 347 -2.86 9.58 -3.97
C TYR A 347 -2.30 10.74 -3.14
N GLU A 348 -1.48 11.60 -3.75
CA GLU A 348 -0.74 12.68 -3.08
C GLU A 348 -1.62 13.54 -2.17
N GLU A 349 -2.75 14.06 -2.69
CA GLU A 349 -3.67 14.91 -1.92
C GLU A 349 -4.26 14.18 -0.71
N LEU A 350 -4.68 12.93 -0.92
CA LEU A 350 -5.26 12.10 0.14
C LEU A 350 -4.20 11.75 1.19
N PHE A 351 -2.98 11.47 0.77
CA PHE A 351 -1.86 11.19 1.66
C PHE A 351 -1.54 12.41 2.54
N GLU A 352 -1.45 13.60 1.97
CA GLU A 352 -1.16 14.81 2.71
C GLU A 352 -2.30 15.19 3.68
N LEU A 353 -3.56 14.99 3.30
CA LEU A 353 -4.71 15.15 4.20
C LEU A 353 -4.64 14.17 5.36
N THR A 354 -4.37 12.89 5.07
CA THR A 354 -4.20 11.85 6.09
C THR A 354 -3.06 12.18 7.04
N LYS A 355 -1.92 12.62 6.51
CA LYS A 355 -0.74 13.02 7.30
C LYS A 355 -1.06 14.18 8.25
N ARG A 356 -1.85 15.15 7.80
CA ARG A 356 -2.32 16.24 8.65
C ARG A 356 -3.28 15.74 9.74
N ALA A 357 -4.19 14.83 9.41
CA ALA A 357 -5.11 14.24 10.38
C ALA A 357 -4.35 13.43 11.44
N CYS A 358 -3.29 12.71 11.06
CA CYS A 358 -2.47 11.92 11.98
C CYS A 358 -1.76 12.74 13.07
N LYS A 359 -1.73 14.08 12.97
CA LYS A 359 -1.24 14.94 14.05
C LYS A 359 -1.98 14.72 15.38
N ILE A 360 -3.26 14.36 15.34
CA ILE A 360 -4.01 14.03 16.54
C ILE A 360 -3.47 12.75 17.19
N LEU A 361 -3.09 11.76 16.40
CA LEU A 361 -2.48 10.51 16.91
C LEU A 361 -1.12 10.78 17.55
N GLU A 362 -0.30 11.64 16.97
CA GLU A 362 1.02 12.01 17.50
C GLU A 362 0.90 12.64 18.89
N ASN A 363 -0.14 13.47 19.08
CA ASN A 363 -0.42 14.10 20.38
C ASN A 363 -0.95 13.10 21.42
N ASP A 364 -1.84 12.17 21.00
CA ASP A 364 -2.46 11.20 21.90
C ASP A 364 -1.52 10.07 22.34
N LEU A 365 -0.54 9.76 21.48
CA LEU A 365 0.38 8.63 21.65
C LEU A 365 1.80 9.06 22.05
N ASP A 366 2.08 10.36 22.08
CA ASP A 366 3.43 10.94 22.29
C ASP A 366 4.50 10.27 21.41
N SER A 367 4.13 9.99 20.16
CA SER A 367 4.95 9.25 19.19
C SER A 367 4.74 9.76 17.77
N LEU A 368 5.82 9.88 17.01
CA LEU A 368 5.75 10.28 15.60
C LEU A 368 5.19 9.15 14.74
N ILE A 369 4.22 9.48 13.90
CA ILE A 369 3.64 8.54 12.94
C ILE A 369 4.47 8.55 11.64
N SER A 370 5.05 7.41 11.30
CA SER A 370 5.85 7.29 10.09
C SER A 370 5.02 7.44 8.81
N ASP A 371 5.63 7.92 7.73
CA ASP A 371 4.97 8.00 6.42
C ASP A 371 4.45 6.63 5.93
N ALA A 372 5.07 5.52 6.34
CA ALA A 372 4.60 4.18 6.04
C ALA A 372 3.24 3.87 6.69
N GLU A 373 3.03 4.29 7.93
CA GLU A 373 1.74 4.15 8.64
C GLU A 373 0.70 5.12 8.08
N VAL A 374 1.09 6.37 7.79
CA VAL A 374 0.22 7.34 7.09
C VAL A 374 -0.29 6.75 5.78
N ALA A 375 0.57 6.08 5.00
CA ALA A 375 0.18 5.46 3.75
C ALA A 375 -0.86 4.33 3.95
N TYR A 376 -0.75 3.51 5.00
CA TYR A 376 -1.79 2.52 5.31
C TYR A 376 -3.11 3.17 5.71
N LEU A 377 -3.07 4.21 6.55
CA LEU A 377 -4.27 4.96 6.91
C LEU A 377 -4.89 5.65 5.69
N THR A 378 -4.06 6.15 4.76
CA THR A 378 -4.51 6.70 3.47
C THR A 378 -5.33 5.69 2.68
N LEU A 379 -4.91 4.42 2.63
CA LEU A 379 -5.68 3.37 1.97
C LEU A 379 -7.03 3.10 2.65
N HIS A 380 -7.10 3.16 3.99
CA HIS A 380 -8.37 3.04 4.71
C HIS A 380 -9.31 4.20 4.34
N PHE A 381 -8.85 5.44 4.40
CA PHE A 381 -9.65 6.59 3.99
C PHE A 381 -10.08 6.49 2.52
N GLY A 382 -9.18 6.10 1.63
CA GLY A 382 -9.46 5.92 0.20
C GLY A 382 -10.50 4.84 -0.09
N ALA A 383 -10.45 3.71 0.63
CA ALA A 383 -11.38 2.59 0.43
C ALA A 383 -12.85 2.92 0.81
N PHE A 384 -13.05 3.91 1.66
CA PHE A 384 -14.37 4.36 2.09
C PHE A 384 -14.80 5.68 1.46
N MET A 385 -14.04 6.21 0.48
CA MET A 385 -14.43 7.43 -0.22
C MET A 385 -15.86 7.36 -0.71
N PRO A 386 -16.67 8.42 -0.47
CA PRO A 386 -18.05 8.44 -0.94
C PRO A 386 -18.08 8.30 -2.45
N THR A 387 -18.85 7.34 -2.95
CA THR A 387 -19.13 7.27 -4.38
C THR A 387 -20.07 8.42 -4.73
N GLN A 388 -19.86 9.08 -5.88
CA GLN A 388 -20.63 10.25 -6.34
C GLN A 388 -22.17 10.11 -6.33
N LYS A 389 -22.70 8.98 -5.87
CA LYS A 389 -24.13 8.64 -5.85
C LYS A 389 -24.79 8.67 -4.47
N SER A 390 -24.06 8.91 -3.37
CA SER A 390 -24.66 8.90 -2.02
C SER A 390 -24.64 10.27 -1.34
N ASN A 391 -25.23 11.29 -1.98
CA ASN A 391 -25.53 12.56 -1.32
C ASN A 391 -26.75 12.43 -0.39
N LYS A 392 -26.56 11.98 0.85
CA LYS A 392 -27.62 12.00 1.88
C LYS A 392 -27.73 13.34 2.62
N HIS A 393 -26.77 14.25 2.47
CA HIS A 393 -26.86 15.63 2.92
C HIS A 393 -26.70 16.55 1.71
N ALA A 394 -27.85 16.91 1.12
CA ALA A 394 -27.89 17.93 0.08
C ALA A 394 -27.41 19.25 0.69
N PHE A 395 -26.16 19.64 0.44
CA PHE A 395 -25.61 20.91 0.89
C PHE A 395 -25.77 21.95 -0.21
N ARG A 396 -26.54 23.01 0.07
CA ARG A 396 -26.96 23.97 -0.93
C ARG A 396 -26.42 25.35 -0.59
N ILE A 397 -25.73 25.98 -1.56
CA ILE A 397 -25.13 27.30 -1.43
C ILE A 397 -25.86 28.31 -2.34
N MET A 398 -26.26 29.40 -1.76
CA MET A 398 -26.74 30.59 -2.51
C MET A 398 -25.60 31.59 -2.64
N ILE A 399 -25.38 32.12 -3.85
CA ILE A 399 -24.44 33.20 -4.10
C ILE A 399 -25.22 34.44 -4.51
N ILE A 400 -24.94 35.57 -3.84
CA ILE A 400 -25.51 36.89 -4.16
C ILE A 400 -24.38 37.84 -4.56
N CYS A 401 -24.33 38.20 -5.84
CA CYS A 401 -23.31 39.13 -6.35
C CYS A 401 -23.92 40.16 -7.28
N PRO A 402 -24.07 41.42 -6.82
CA PRO A 402 -24.64 42.49 -7.65
C PRO A 402 -23.69 43.03 -8.73
N ASN A 403 -22.42 42.60 -8.75
CA ASN A 403 -21.39 43.12 -9.65
C ASN A 403 -21.50 42.57 -11.10
N GLY A 404 -22.65 41.99 -11.46
CA GLY A 404 -22.95 41.50 -12.81
C GLY A 404 -22.76 40.00 -12.98
N ILE A 405 -23.34 39.47 -14.09
CA ILE A 405 -23.43 38.03 -14.38
C ILE A 405 -22.04 37.37 -14.47
N GLY A 406 -21.07 38.06 -15.06
CA GLY A 406 -19.71 37.54 -15.23
C GLY A 406 -19.00 37.28 -13.90
N THR A 407 -19.05 38.26 -13.00
CA THR A 407 -18.43 38.18 -11.67
C THR A 407 -19.12 37.13 -10.80
N GLY A 408 -20.47 37.08 -10.84
CA GLY A 408 -21.23 36.07 -10.11
C GLY A 408 -20.96 34.65 -10.60
N ASN A 409 -20.77 34.43 -11.90
CA ASN A 409 -20.42 33.14 -12.46
C ASN A 409 -18.99 32.72 -12.12
N MET A 410 -18.05 33.68 -12.10
CA MET A 410 -16.68 33.44 -11.69
C MET A 410 -16.63 33.03 -10.21
N LEU A 411 -17.29 33.77 -9.34
CA LEU A 411 -17.40 33.44 -7.92
C LEU A 411 -18.04 32.06 -7.71
N ARG A 412 -19.11 31.74 -8.46
CA ARG A 412 -19.73 30.41 -8.43
C ARG A 412 -18.75 29.31 -8.82
N GLN A 413 -17.94 29.53 -9.84
CA GLN A 413 -16.94 28.56 -10.29
C GLN A 413 -15.84 28.32 -9.25
N GLU A 414 -15.34 29.43 -8.62
CA GLU A 414 -14.36 29.33 -7.55
C GLU A 414 -14.93 28.65 -6.31
N VAL A 415 -16.15 28.98 -5.90
CA VAL A 415 -16.83 28.27 -4.79
C VAL A 415 -17.09 26.80 -5.12
N SER A 416 -17.47 26.48 -6.36
CA SER A 416 -17.66 25.09 -6.79
C SER A 416 -16.36 24.27 -6.70
N THR A 417 -15.24 24.89 -7.02
CA THR A 417 -13.91 24.26 -6.88
C THR A 417 -13.51 24.11 -5.41
N LEU A 418 -13.85 25.08 -4.58
CA LEU A 418 -13.52 25.09 -3.15
C LEU A 418 -14.43 24.15 -2.34
N VAL A 419 -15.68 23.96 -2.77
CA VAL A 419 -16.71 23.16 -2.08
C VAL A 419 -17.33 22.15 -3.05
N PRO A 420 -16.57 21.14 -3.51
CA PRO A 420 -17.03 20.17 -4.51
C PRO A 420 -18.19 19.27 -4.02
N GLN A 421 -18.39 19.20 -2.69
CA GLN A 421 -19.49 18.45 -2.06
C GLN A 421 -20.83 19.21 -2.06
N ALA A 422 -20.87 20.48 -2.48
CA ALA A 422 -22.14 21.20 -2.61
C ALA A 422 -23.01 20.57 -3.70
N THR A 423 -24.24 20.20 -3.33
CA THR A 423 -25.19 19.57 -4.27
C THR A 423 -25.83 20.57 -5.19
N GLU A 424 -25.95 21.83 -4.75
CA GLU A 424 -26.45 22.95 -5.54
C GLU A 424 -25.69 24.21 -5.18
N ILE A 425 -25.15 24.91 -6.19
CA ILE A 425 -24.60 26.29 -6.04
C ILE A 425 -25.32 27.16 -7.03
N LYS A 426 -26.18 28.05 -6.51
CA LYS A 426 -27.02 28.94 -7.31
C LYS A 426 -26.61 30.38 -7.15
N ASN A 427 -26.35 31.02 -8.27
CA ASN A 427 -26.09 32.46 -8.31
C ASN A 427 -27.42 33.19 -8.57
N LEU A 428 -27.79 34.09 -7.68
CA LEU A 428 -29.01 34.91 -7.78
C LEU A 428 -28.69 36.41 -7.76
N PRO A 429 -29.42 37.22 -8.51
CA PRO A 429 -29.32 38.68 -8.39
C PRO A 429 -29.85 39.14 -7.04
N LEU A 430 -29.31 40.25 -6.53
CA LEU A 430 -29.74 40.83 -5.25
C LEU A 430 -31.24 41.10 -5.19
N SER A 431 -31.86 41.44 -6.33
CA SER A 431 -33.32 41.72 -6.45
C SER A 431 -34.16 40.45 -6.27
N SER A 432 -33.59 39.25 -6.35
CA SER A 432 -34.26 38.00 -6.18
C SER A 432 -33.93 37.32 -4.86
N TYR A 433 -33.22 38.03 -3.98
CA TYR A 433 -32.93 37.53 -2.64
C TYR A 433 -34.15 37.63 -1.74
N GLU A 434 -34.53 36.54 -1.11
CA GLU A 434 -35.55 36.42 -0.09
C GLU A 434 -34.94 35.87 1.21
N PRO A 435 -35.21 36.50 2.39
CA PRO A 435 -34.66 36.02 3.67
C PRO A 435 -35.12 34.61 4.07
N GLU A 436 -36.31 34.19 3.61
CA GLU A 436 -36.82 32.83 3.83
C GLU A 436 -36.43 31.96 2.65
N HIS A 437 -35.40 31.17 2.83
CA HIS A 437 -34.88 30.24 1.82
C HIS A 437 -34.34 28.97 2.42
N ASP A 438 -34.21 27.97 1.58
CA ASP A 438 -33.86 26.58 1.92
C ASP A 438 -32.39 26.24 1.66
N TYR A 439 -31.52 27.28 1.58
CA TYR A 439 -30.07 27.13 1.41
C TYR A 439 -29.37 27.02 2.76
N ASP A 440 -28.31 26.24 2.82
CA ASP A 440 -27.53 25.99 4.03
C ASP A 440 -26.58 27.13 4.34
N VAL A 441 -26.06 27.78 3.28
CA VAL A 441 -25.14 28.91 3.35
C VAL A 441 -25.44 29.91 2.27
N VAL A 442 -25.30 31.23 2.61
CA VAL A 442 -25.36 32.33 1.68
C VAL A 442 -23.99 33.01 1.59
N ILE A 443 -23.39 33.01 0.43
CA ILE A 443 -22.14 33.70 0.13
C ILE A 443 -22.50 35.01 -0.61
N SER A 444 -22.11 36.15 -0.08
CA SER A 444 -22.46 37.42 -0.70
C SER A 444 -21.28 38.40 -0.73
N THR A 445 -21.22 39.19 -1.80
CA THR A 445 -20.27 40.32 -1.92
C THR A 445 -20.80 41.61 -1.33
N VAL A 446 -22.04 41.60 -0.81
CA VAL A 446 -22.70 42.75 -0.15
C VAL A 446 -23.40 42.25 1.12
N MET A 447 -23.57 43.19 2.08
CA MET A 447 -24.30 42.92 3.32
C MET A 447 -25.77 42.60 3.02
N LEU A 448 -26.28 41.49 3.58
CA LEU A 448 -27.69 41.13 3.52
C LEU A 448 -28.29 41.27 4.93
N PRO A 449 -29.21 42.23 5.15
CA PRO A 449 -29.81 42.43 6.47
C PRO A 449 -30.60 41.18 6.91
N ASN A 450 -30.41 40.76 8.17
CA ASN A 450 -31.09 39.62 8.80
C ASN A 450 -30.71 38.24 8.27
N GLU A 451 -29.69 38.11 7.42
CA GLU A 451 -29.19 36.80 6.98
C GLU A 451 -28.21 36.20 8.01
N GLN A 452 -28.63 35.10 8.67
CA GLN A 452 -27.83 34.43 9.70
C GLN A 452 -26.76 33.49 9.13
N LYS A 453 -26.96 33.03 7.90
CA LYS A 453 -26.09 32.07 7.21
C LYS A 453 -25.11 32.75 6.24
N LEU A 454 -24.92 34.09 6.42
CA LEU A 454 -24.13 34.93 5.53
C LEU A 454 -22.63 34.77 5.72
N ILE A 455 -21.94 34.50 4.62
CA ILE A 455 -20.49 34.64 4.51
C ILE A 455 -20.18 35.76 3.55
N MET A 456 -19.62 36.84 4.08
CA MET A 456 -19.18 37.97 3.27
C MET A 456 -17.85 37.67 2.60
N VAL A 457 -17.76 37.92 1.30
CA VAL A 457 -16.55 37.67 0.49
C VAL A 457 -16.30 38.78 -0.51
N HIS A 458 -15.08 38.89 -1.02
CA HIS A 458 -14.76 39.79 -2.12
C HIS A 458 -15.27 39.19 -3.46
N PRO A 459 -15.54 40.03 -4.46
CA PRO A 459 -15.99 39.57 -5.79
C PRO A 459 -15.02 38.60 -6.48
N ILE A 460 -13.74 38.70 -6.17
CA ILE A 460 -12.68 37.73 -6.47
C ILE A 460 -12.18 37.21 -5.12
N LEU A 461 -12.26 35.90 -4.89
CA LEU A 461 -11.92 35.32 -3.60
C LEU A 461 -10.44 35.54 -3.25
N THR A 462 -10.22 36.17 -2.10
CA THR A 462 -8.91 36.22 -1.47
C THR A 462 -8.65 34.89 -0.67
N ASP A 463 -7.40 34.66 -0.24
CA ASP A 463 -7.10 33.51 0.62
C ASP A 463 -7.86 33.59 1.96
N GLN A 464 -8.11 34.78 2.48
CA GLN A 464 -8.92 35.00 3.68
C GLN A 464 -10.38 34.63 3.45
N ASP A 465 -10.95 34.94 2.28
CA ASP A 465 -12.31 34.56 1.92
C ASP A 465 -12.44 33.03 1.79
N ARG A 466 -11.46 32.36 1.18
CA ARG A 466 -11.42 30.90 1.05
C ARG A 466 -11.41 30.23 2.43
N VAL A 467 -10.58 30.74 3.35
CA VAL A 467 -10.53 30.26 4.74
C VAL A 467 -11.87 30.55 5.46
N ALA A 468 -12.47 31.74 5.25
CA ALA A 468 -13.74 32.08 5.87
C ALA A 468 -14.89 31.18 5.38
N ILE A 469 -14.97 30.92 4.08
CA ILE A 469 -15.94 29.98 3.51
C ILE A 469 -15.78 28.58 4.15
N LEU A 470 -14.58 28.01 4.11
CA LEU A 470 -14.29 26.70 4.64
C LEU A 470 -14.58 26.61 6.14
N ARG A 471 -14.19 27.62 6.93
CA ARG A 471 -14.41 27.67 8.39
C ARG A 471 -15.90 27.74 8.76
N ASN A 472 -16.69 28.54 8.06
CA ASN A 472 -18.12 28.68 8.34
C ASN A 472 -18.91 27.44 7.93
N LEU A 473 -18.48 26.72 6.89
CA LEU A 473 -19.06 25.44 6.51
C LEU A 473 -18.84 24.38 7.60
N THR A 474 -17.70 24.43 8.28
CA THR A 474 -17.38 23.52 9.40
C THR A 474 -18.28 23.77 10.62
N VAL A 475 -18.48 25.04 10.99
CA VAL A 475 -19.26 25.42 12.19
C VAL A 475 -20.75 25.13 12.01
N ASN A 476 -21.31 25.35 10.84
CA ASN A 476 -22.74 25.15 10.58
C ASN A 476 -23.14 23.66 10.46
N ASN A 477 -22.23 22.77 10.06
CA ASN A 477 -22.48 21.32 10.02
C ASN A 477 -22.37 20.63 11.39
N PHE A 478 -21.68 21.22 12.38
CA PHE A 478 -21.53 20.67 13.73
C PHE A 478 -22.51 21.25 14.75
N GLY A 479 -23.28 22.31 14.43
CA GLY A 479 -24.19 22.98 15.35
C GLY A 479 -25.45 22.20 15.71
N HIS A 480 -25.73 21.02 15.14
CA HIS A 480 -26.89 20.19 15.42
C HIS A 480 -26.60 18.83 16.04
N ARG A 481 -25.35 18.51 16.37
CA ARG A 481 -25.06 17.38 17.26
C ARG A 481 -24.70 17.91 18.65
N HIS A 482 -25.66 17.79 19.57
CA HIS A 482 -25.46 17.98 21.01
C HIS A 482 -24.26 17.14 21.48
N ILE A 483 -23.10 17.76 21.58
CA ILE A 483 -21.99 17.26 22.40
C ILE A 483 -21.84 18.29 23.52
N PHE A 484 -22.64 18.13 24.59
CA PHE A 484 -22.39 18.50 25.98
C PHE A 484 -23.62 18.13 26.80
N LYS A 485 -23.67 16.93 27.30
CA LYS A 485 -24.18 16.56 28.61
C LYS A 485 -23.38 15.39 29.14
#